data_48eb4728bacdd14a711c261e79450c5d
#
_entry.id   48eb4728bacdd14a711c261e79450c5d
#
_cell.length_a   1.000
_cell.length_b   1.000
_cell.length_c   1.000
_cell.angle_alpha   90.00
_cell.angle_beta   90.00
_cell.angle_gamma   90.00
#
_symmetry.space_group_name_H-M   'P 1'
#
loop_
_entity.id
_entity.type
_entity.pdbx_description
1 polymer ?
#
loop_
_entity_poly.entity_id
_entity_poly.type
_entity_poly.pdbx_seq_one_letter_code
_entity_poly.pdbx_strand_id
1 'polypeptide(L)'
;MSVAQEDLIRRAKSGDREAGEALVTGNSGLIWSIARRYFGRGVDPEDLYQLGCLGFLKAVEGFDPEFGTQFSTYAVPKIAGEIRRFLRDDGTVKVSRSLKERSAMIRLTRQKLTNRLGREPTLS
;
A
#
# COMPACT_ATOMS: atom_id res chain seq x y z
N MET A 1 17.45 10.50 0.58
CA MET A 1 16.36 10.45 1.56
C MET A 1 16.58 11.51 2.62
N SER A 2 15.54 12.22 2.99
CA SER A 2 15.66 13.26 4.02
C SER A 2 15.75 12.63 5.40
N VAL A 3 16.34 13.38 6.35
CA VAL A 3 16.42 12.95 7.74
C VAL A 3 15.03 12.72 8.32
N ALA A 4 14.07 13.59 7.97
CA ALA A 4 12.71 13.46 8.43
C ALA A 4 12.06 12.15 7.96
N GLN A 5 12.32 11.77 6.72
CA GLN A 5 11.79 10.52 6.18
C GLN A 5 12.42 9.30 6.86
N GLU A 6 13.72 9.34 7.13
CA GLU A 6 14.37 8.25 7.86
C GLU A 6 13.79 8.11 9.26
N ASP A 7 13.54 9.22 9.93
CA ASP A 7 12.94 9.19 11.26
C ASP A 7 11.55 8.57 11.23
N LEU A 8 10.73 8.98 10.26
CA LEU A 8 9.40 8.41 10.10
C LEU A 8 9.46 6.90 9.84
N ILE A 9 10.42 6.44 9.03
CA ILE A 9 10.57 5.01 8.77
C ILE A 9 10.92 4.27 10.05
N ARG A 10 11.85 4.78 10.84
CA ARG A 10 12.22 4.15 12.10
C ARG A 10 11.05 4.07 13.06
N ARG A 11 10.30 5.16 13.16
CA ARG A 11 9.13 5.21 14.04
C ARG A 11 8.04 4.26 13.57
N ALA A 12 7.80 4.21 12.26
CA ALA A 12 6.81 3.28 11.70
C ALA A 12 7.19 1.83 11.96
N LYS A 13 8.47 1.50 11.82
CA LYS A 13 8.98 0.16 12.11
C LYS A 13 8.79 -0.21 13.58
N SER A 14 8.79 0.78 14.46
CA SER A 14 8.56 0.56 15.90
C SER A 14 7.09 0.46 16.26
N GLY A 15 6.19 0.58 15.29
CA GLY A 15 4.77 0.47 15.53
C GLY A 15 4.03 1.80 15.59
N ASP A 16 4.68 2.90 15.27
CA ASP A 16 4.03 4.22 15.26
C ASP A 16 3.16 4.35 14.01
N ARG A 17 1.85 4.24 14.20
CA ARG A 17 0.89 4.32 13.10
C ARG A 17 0.88 5.68 12.42
N GLU A 18 1.04 6.74 13.18
CA GLU A 18 1.04 8.08 12.62
C GLU A 18 2.22 8.27 11.67
N ALA A 19 3.37 7.74 12.05
CA ALA A 19 4.54 7.79 11.18
C ALA A 19 4.29 7.02 9.87
N GLY A 20 3.67 5.84 9.96
CA GLY A 20 3.33 5.05 8.79
C GLY A 20 2.36 5.79 7.88
N GLU A 21 1.34 6.41 8.45
CA GLU A 21 0.37 7.18 7.67
C GLU A 21 0.99 8.42 7.04
N ALA A 22 1.87 9.10 7.76
CA ALA A 22 2.57 10.25 7.22
C ALA A 22 3.43 9.85 6.02
N LEU A 23 4.08 8.69 6.09
CA LEU A 23 4.87 8.16 4.98
C LEU A 23 3.99 7.86 3.77
N VAL A 24 2.85 7.20 3.99
CA VAL A 24 1.92 6.88 2.91
C VAL A 24 1.42 8.16 2.25
N THR A 25 0.97 9.12 3.07
CA THR A 25 0.46 10.39 2.58
C THR A 25 1.53 11.15 1.78
N GLY A 26 2.74 11.19 2.30
CA GLY A 26 3.84 11.88 1.64
C GLY A 26 4.32 11.19 0.37
N ASN A 27 3.97 9.93 0.18
CA ASN A 27 4.38 9.14 -0.98
C ASN A 27 3.19 8.67 -1.81
N SER A 28 2.02 9.27 -1.64
CA SER A 28 0.81 8.86 -2.35
C SER A 28 0.98 8.97 -3.87
N GLY A 29 1.68 9.99 -4.34
CA GLY A 29 1.95 10.12 -5.76
C GLY A 29 2.75 8.96 -6.33
N LEU A 30 3.74 8.51 -5.58
CA LEU A 30 4.54 7.35 -5.98
C LEU A 30 3.65 6.09 -6.05
N ILE A 31 2.83 5.88 -5.02
CA ILE A 31 1.96 4.72 -4.97
C ILE A 31 0.98 4.74 -6.15
N TRP A 32 0.35 5.88 -6.41
CA TRP A 32 -0.56 6.03 -7.54
C TRP A 32 0.14 5.81 -8.88
N SER A 33 1.37 6.31 -9.02
CA SER A 33 2.10 6.14 -10.27
C SER A 33 2.35 4.67 -10.60
N ILE A 34 2.54 3.85 -9.58
CA ILE A 34 2.73 2.42 -9.75
C ILE A 34 1.38 1.75 -10.00
N ALA A 35 0.35 2.11 -9.23
CA ALA A 35 -0.98 1.53 -9.38
C ALA A 35 -1.55 1.76 -10.78
N ARG A 36 -1.28 2.92 -11.38
CA ARG A 36 -1.76 3.24 -12.73
C ARG A 36 -1.33 2.24 -13.77
N ARG A 37 -0.18 1.61 -13.58
CA ARG A 37 0.34 0.63 -14.53
C ARG A 37 -0.58 -0.59 -14.67
N TYR A 38 -1.48 -0.76 -13.71
CA TYR A 38 -2.36 -1.93 -13.64
C TYR A 38 -3.82 -1.58 -13.82
N PHE A 39 -4.11 -0.35 -14.23
CA PHE A 39 -5.48 0.06 -14.55
C PHE A 39 -5.99 -0.74 -15.75
N GLY A 40 -7.31 -0.94 -15.79
CA GLY A 40 -7.95 -1.62 -16.92
C GLY A 40 -7.88 -3.13 -16.86
N ARG A 41 -7.53 -3.70 -15.72
CA ARG A 41 -7.43 -5.15 -15.55
C ARG A 41 -8.57 -5.74 -14.74
N GLY A 42 -9.68 -5.00 -14.65
CA GLY A 42 -10.86 -5.51 -13.95
C GLY A 42 -10.87 -5.28 -12.46
N VAL A 43 -9.89 -4.54 -11.94
CA VAL A 43 -9.81 -4.20 -10.53
C VAL A 43 -10.00 -2.69 -10.39
N ASP A 44 -10.78 -2.29 -9.39
CA ASP A 44 -11.06 -0.89 -9.11
C ASP A 44 -9.75 -0.15 -8.83
N PRO A 45 -9.55 1.06 -9.41
CA PRO A 45 -8.32 1.82 -9.14
C PRO A 45 -8.05 2.07 -7.66
N GLU A 46 -9.08 2.28 -6.84
CA GLU A 46 -8.87 2.46 -5.42
C GLU A 46 -8.36 1.20 -4.74
N ASP A 47 -8.82 0.04 -5.19
CA ASP A 47 -8.32 -1.22 -4.66
C ASP A 47 -6.87 -1.45 -5.03
N LEU A 48 -6.49 -1.07 -6.24
CA LEU A 48 -5.09 -1.10 -6.65
C LEU A 48 -4.23 -0.18 -5.81
N TYR A 49 -4.75 1.00 -5.50
CA TYR A 49 -4.06 1.93 -4.62
C TYR A 49 -3.89 1.34 -3.22
N GLN A 50 -4.94 0.71 -2.68
CA GLN A 50 -4.87 0.10 -1.36
C GLN A 50 -3.83 -1.04 -1.33
N LEU A 51 -3.77 -1.84 -2.38
CA LEU A 51 -2.74 -2.86 -2.51
C LEU A 51 -1.35 -2.23 -2.57
N GLY A 52 -1.24 -1.11 -3.27
CA GLY A 52 0.01 -0.36 -3.32
C GLY A 52 0.42 0.16 -1.95
N CYS A 53 -0.53 0.65 -1.17
CA CYS A 53 -0.27 1.10 0.19
C CYS A 53 0.21 -0.06 1.07
N LEU A 54 -0.40 -1.23 0.91
CA LEU A 54 0.02 -2.41 1.65
C LEU A 54 1.45 -2.80 1.30
N GLY A 55 1.79 -2.79 0.02
CA GLY A 55 3.15 -3.06 -0.42
C GLY A 55 4.13 -2.03 0.09
N PHE A 56 3.71 -0.77 0.12
CA PHE A 56 4.51 0.33 0.65
C PHE A 56 4.81 0.11 2.15
N LEU A 57 3.80 -0.25 2.93
CA LEU A 57 3.98 -0.48 4.36
C LEU A 57 4.88 -1.70 4.62
N LYS A 58 4.75 -2.74 3.81
CA LYS A 58 5.67 -3.89 3.88
C LYS A 58 7.10 -3.46 3.58
N ALA A 59 7.27 -2.54 2.63
CA ALA A 59 8.59 -2.01 2.32
C ALA A 59 9.16 -1.22 3.51
N VAL A 60 8.32 -0.44 4.19
CA VAL A 60 8.75 0.29 5.39
C VAL A 60 9.26 -0.69 6.45
N GLU A 61 8.53 -1.76 6.67
CA GLU A 61 8.90 -2.75 7.67
C GLU A 61 10.19 -3.49 7.34
N GLY A 62 10.43 -3.76 6.06
CA GLY A 62 11.59 -4.51 5.62
C GLY A 62 12.81 -3.67 5.28
N PHE A 63 12.65 -2.36 5.22
CA PHE A 63 13.75 -1.49 4.81
C PHE A 63 14.71 -1.24 5.95
N ASP A 64 16.00 -1.34 5.64
CA ASP A 64 17.05 -0.99 6.59
C ASP A 64 17.80 0.22 6.02
N PRO A 65 17.76 1.38 6.71
CA PRO A 65 18.47 2.57 6.24
C PRO A 65 19.97 2.37 6.06
N GLU A 66 20.53 1.34 6.71
CA GLU A 66 21.95 1.05 6.61
C GLU A 66 22.36 0.34 5.32
N PHE A 67 21.37 -0.10 4.51
CA PHE A 67 21.67 -0.77 3.25
C PHE A 67 22.31 0.15 2.19
N GLY A 68 22.28 1.46 2.41
CA GLY A 68 22.85 2.39 1.45
C GLY A 68 22.00 2.63 0.21
N THR A 69 20.84 2.01 0.12
CA THR A 69 19.90 2.18 -0.98
C THR A 69 18.82 3.17 -0.57
N GLN A 70 18.35 3.98 -1.52
CA GLN A 70 17.24 4.88 -1.24
C GLN A 70 15.97 4.07 -1.01
N PHE A 71 15.14 4.55 -0.10
CA PHE A 71 13.90 3.86 0.23
C PHE A 71 12.99 3.69 -0.99
N SER A 72 12.87 4.71 -1.84
CA SER A 72 12.03 4.63 -3.02
C SER A 72 12.47 3.49 -3.95
N THR A 73 13.77 3.31 -4.11
CA THR A 73 14.31 2.22 -4.93
C THR A 73 13.92 0.85 -4.38
N TYR A 74 13.89 0.73 -3.06
CA TYR A 74 13.47 -0.49 -2.40
C TYR A 74 11.97 -0.68 -2.46
N ALA A 75 11.21 0.42 -2.30
CA ALA A 75 9.76 0.37 -2.18
C ALA A 75 9.06 0.04 -3.51
N VAL A 76 9.54 0.57 -4.62
CA VAL A 76 8.87 0.40 -5.92
C VAL A 76 8.61 -1.07 -6.26
N PRO A 77 9.61 -1.97 -6.22
CA PRO A 77 9.33 -3.37 -6.51
C PRO A 77 8.42 -4.04 -5.48
N LYS A 78 8.43 -3.59 -4.23
CA LYS A 78 7.54 -4.13 -3.21
C LYS A 78 6.10 -3.75 -3.47
N ILE A 79 5.86 -2.49 -3.84
CA ILE A 79 4.53 -2.00 -4.19
C ILE A 79 4.01 -2.74 -5.42
N ALA A 80 4.79 -2.75 -6.49
CA ALA A 80 4.40 -3.41 -7.72
C ALA A 80 4.21 -4.92 -7.51
N GLY A 81 5.07 -5.52 -6.70
CA GLY A 81 4.98 -6.95 -6.41
C GLY A 81 3.70 -7.33 -5.70
N GLU A 82 3.24 -6.49 -4.78
CA GLU A 82 1.98 -6.74 -4.07
C GLU A 82 0.80 -6.69 -5.01
N ILE A 83 0.77 -5.70 -5.91
CA ILE A 83 -0.29 -5.58 -6.91
C ILE A 83 -0.26 -6.75 -7.88
N ARG A 84 0.93 -7.08 -8.40
CA ARG A 84 1.07 -8.18 -9.36
C ARG A 84 0.68 -9.52 -8.74
N ARG A 85 1.03 -9.74 -7.48
CA ARG A 85 0.66 -10.97 -6.79
C ARG A 85 -0.86 -11.10 -6.71
N PHE A 86 -1.54 -10.01 -6.35
CA PHE A 86 -3.00 -10.00 -6.31
C PHE A 86 -3.58 -10.34 -7.68
N LEU A 87 -3.11 -9.68 -8.73
CA LEU A 87 -3.64 -9.90 -10.07
C LEU A 87 -3.38 -11.32 -10.57
N ARG A 88 -2.23 -11.89 -10.24
CA ARG A 88 -1.88 -13.25 -10.67
C ARG A 88 -2.67 -14.30 -9.89
N ASP A 89 -2.73 -14.15 -8.58
CA ASP A 89 -3.34 -15.17 -7.73
C ASP A 89 -4.85 -15.12 -7.76
N ASP A 90 -5.42 -13.94 -7.98
CA ASP A 90 -6.85 -13.73 -8.01
C ASP A 90 -7.37 -13.54 -9.44
N GLY A 91 -6.78 -14.19 -10.41
CA GLY A 91 -7.12 -14.04 -11.81
C GLY A 91 -8.63 -14.04 -12.08
N THR A 92 -9.02 -13.58 -13.26
CA THR A 92 -10.41 -13.21 -13.56
C THR A 92 -11.46 -14.27 -13.27
N VAL A 93 -11.11 -15.55 -13.34
CA VAL A 93 -12.08 -16.63 -13.19
C VAL A 93 -12.27 -17.04 -11.74
N LYS A 94 -11.23 -16.90 -10.92
CA LYS A 94 -11.30 -17.28 -9.50
C LYS A 94 -11.64 -16.11 -8.60
N VAL A 95 -12.06 -15.03 -9.19
CA VAL A 95 -12.14 -13.75 -8.54
C VAL A 95 -13.15 -13.70 -7.40
N SER A 96 -14.28 -14.40 -7.54
CA SER A 96 -15.39 -14.14 -6.63
C SER A 96 -15.08 -14.48 -5.18
N ARG A 97 -14.37 -15.56 -4.90
CA ARG A 97 -14.08 -15.94 -3.52
C ARG A 97 -12.82 -15.27 -2.97
N SER A 98 -11.72 -15.40 -3.70
CA SER A 98 -10.46 -14.80 -3.27
C SER A 98 -10.55 -13.28 -3.17
N LEU A 99 -11.27 -12.67 -4.11
CA LEU A 99 -11.47 -11.24 -4.10
C LEU A 99 -12.25 -10.79 -2.87
N LYS A 100 -13.25 -11.55 -2.45
CA LYS A 100 -13.99 -11.21 -1.23
C LYS A 100 -13.10 -11.23 0.00
N GLU A 101 -12.26 -12.23 0.13
CA GLU A 101 -11.35 -12.34 1.27
C GLU A 101 -10.35 -11.20 1.30
N ARG A 102 -9.74 -10.92 0.15
CA ARG A 102 -8.76 -9.83 0.07
C ARG A 102 -9.43 -8.47 0.18
N SER A 103 -10.60 -8.32 -0.37
CA SER A 103 -11.36 -7.08 -0.24
C SER A 103 -11.74 -6.80 1.21
N ALA A 104 -12.02 -7.84 1.99
CA ALA A 104 -12.29 -7.67 3.41
C ALA A 104 -11.06 -7.11 4.14
N MET A 105 -9.86 -7.62 3.84
CA MET A 105 -8.64 -7.07 4.43
C MET A 105 -8.42 -5.62 4.02
N ILE A 106 -8.59 -5.33 2.75
CA ILE A 106 -8.42 -3.98 2.23
C ILE A 106 -9.45 -3.05 2.84
N ARG A 107 -10.69 -3.51 3.00
CA ARG A 107 -11.73 -2.72 3.64
C ARG A 107 -11.44 -2.42 5.09
N LEU A 108 -10.88 -3.38 5.82
CA LEU A 108 -10.49 -3.15 7.21
C LEU A 108 -9.44 -2.05 7.30
N THR A 109 -8.46 -2.07 6.41
CA THR A 109 -7.46 -1.02 6.34
C THR A 109 -8.10 0.31 5.98
N ARG A 110 -8.99 0.30 4.99
CA ARG A 110 -9.71 1.49 4.55
C ARG A 110 -10.59 2.05 5.66
N GLN A 111 -11.27 1.19 6.42
CA GLN A 111 -12.10 1.62 7.52
C GLN A 111 -11.31 2.32 8.60
N LYS A 112 -10.13 1.81 8.92
CA LYS A 112 -9.27 2.46 9.90
C LYS A 112 -8.90 3.86 9.46
N LEU A 113 -8.57 4.04 8.20
CA LEU A 113 -8.26 5.35 7.64
C LEU A 113 -9.50 6.23 7.58
N THR A 114 -10.64 5.65 7.17
CA THR A 114 -11.89 6.39 7.03
C THR A 114 -12.42 6.86 8.37
N ASN A 115 -12.36 6.02 9.39
CA ASN A 115 -12.79 6.41 10.73
C ASN A 115 -11.98 7.59 11.24
N ARG A 116 -10.71 7.61 10.91
CA ARG A 116 -9.85 8.73 11.30
C ARG A 116 -10.17 9.99 10.50
N LEU A 117 -10.56 9.85 9.24
CA LEU A 117 -10.92 10.97 8.39
C LEU A 117 -12.37 11.41 8.57
N GLY A 118 -13.18 10.65 9.30
CA GLY A 118 -14.56 11.00 9.58
C GLY A 118 -15.52 10.74 8.44
N ARG A 119 -15.19 9.86 7.52
CA ARG A 119 -16.12 9.48 6.44
C ARG A 119 -16.12 7.97 6.25
N GLU A 120 -17.23 7.46 5.79
CA GLU A 120 -17.39 6.04 5.59
C GLU A 120 -16.78 5.58 4.25
N PRO A 121 -16.24 4.35 4.21
CA PRO A 121 -15.78 3.77 2.96
C PRO A 121 -16.96 3.47 2.05
N THR A 122 -16.78 3.75 0.77
CA THR A 122 -17.75 3.33 -0.22
C THR A 122 -17.54 1.87 -0.54
N LEU A 123 -18.62 1.11 -0.43
CA LEU A 123 -18.62 -0.28 -0.82
C LEU A 123 -19.04 -0.38 -2.27
N SER A 124 -18.16 -0.73 -3.10
CA SER A 124 -18.50 -0.92 -4.51
C SER A 124 -18.01 -2.26 -4.98
#